data_0b1d552db8b02dffa5c6a89d4c13da9f
#
_entry.id   0b1d552db8b02dffa5c6a89d4c13da9f
#
_cell.length_a   1.000
_cell.length_b   1.000
_cell.length_c   1.000
_cell.angle_alpha   90.00
_cell.angle_beta   90.00
_cell.angle_gamma   90.00
#
_symmetry.space_group_name_H-M   'P 1'
#
loop_
_entity.id
_entity.type
_entity.pdbx_description
1 polymer ?
#
loop_
_entity_poly.entity_id
_entity_poly.type
_entity_poly.pdbx_seq_one_letter_code
_entity_poly.pdbx_strand_id
1 'polypeptide(L)'
;GLQYTESVMLAEVLNTQTKEGKKPAEILAADGNAEVTRFMSDEEKKKVVDYMEAGRRYLGQMDLNIKSPLVWEFYDNTLKTLAGYGAKIVRLDAFAYAPKEPGEKNFLNEPGTWDLLEKVRKLADKYNLTLLPEIHASYGEKNYEQIAEKGYMTYDFFLPGLIIDALESGDGKHLADWAEELVEKKIHTVNMLGCHDGIPL
;
A
#
# COMPACT_ATOMS: atom_id res chain seq x y z
N GLY A 1 -33.48 -17.56 -3.87
CA GLY A 1 -32.30 -17.10 -3.13
C GLY A 1 -31.13 -16.91 -4.06
N LEU A 2 -30.24 -15.99 -3.74
CA LEU A 2 -28.98 -15.82 -4.48
C LEU A 2 -28.19 -17.13 -4.48
N GLN A 3 -27.68 -17.51 -5.65
CA GLN A 3 -26.77 -18.64 -5.72
C GLN A 3 -25.44 -18.26 -5.02
N TYR A 4 -24.70 -19.26 -4.55
CA TYR A 4 -23.42 -19.03 -3.83
C TYR A 4 -22.45 -18.11 -4.60
N THR A 5 -22.33 -18.31 -5.90
CA THR A 5 -21.50 -17.47 -6.79
C THR A 5 -21.93 -16.01 -6.82
N GLU A 6 -23.22 -15.72 -6.84
CA GLU A 6 -23.75 -14.36 -6.85
C GLU A 6 -23.53 -13.66 -5.52
N SER A 7 -23.65 -14.40 -4.41
CA SER A 7 -23.38 -13.87 -3.07
C SER A 7 -21.89 -13.55 -2.88
N VAL A 8 -20.99 -14.36 -3.43
CA VAL A 8 -19.54 -14.12 -3.40
C VAL A 8 -19.19 -12.90 -4.23
N MET A 9 -19.69 -12.80 -5.47
CA MET A 9 -19.44 -11.64 -6.33
C MET A 9 -19.96 -10.34 -5.72
N LEU A 10 -21.17 -10.38 -5.12
CA LEU A 10 -21.73 -9.23 -4.41
C LEU A 10 -20.86 -8.85 -3.21
N ALA A 11 -20.40 -9.82 -2.42
CA ALA A 11 -19.52 -9.58 -1.28
C ALA A 11 -18.16 -8.97 -1.72
N GLU A 12 -17.59 -9.41 -2.84
CA GLU A 12 -16.36 -8.84 -3.41
C GLU A 12 -16.55 -7.40 -3.85
N VAL A 13 -17.65 -7.09 -4.56
CA VAL A 13 -17.97 -5.72 -4.97
C VAL A 13 -18.15 -4.81 -3.74
N LEU A 14 -18.86 -5.29 -2.73
CA LEU A 14 -19.08 -4.53 -1.50
C LEU A 14 -17.81 -4.42 -0.64
N ASN A 15 -16.92 -5.41 -0.66
CA ASN A 15 -15.63 -5.35 0.03
C ASN A 15 -14.71 -4.24 -0.50
N THR A 16 -14.81 -3.88 -1.78
CA THR A 16 -14.05 -2.74 -2.29
C THR A 16 -14.43 -1.43 -1.60
N GLN A 17 -15.67 -1.30 -1.14
CA GLN A 17 -16.17 -0.14 -0.41
C GLN A 17 -15.79 -0.14 1.08
N THR A 18 -15.38 -1.29 1.65
CA THR A 18 -14.91 -1.36 3.04
C THR A 18 -13.54 -0.72 3.25
N LYS A 19 -12.78 -0.48 2.18
CA LYS A 19 -11.51 0.27 2.23
C LYS A 19 -11.68 1.68 2.76
N GLU A 20 -12.88 2.23 2.73
CA GLU A 20 -13.23 3.53 3.29
C GLU A 20 -13.55 3.51 4.79
N GLY A 21 -13.33 2.39 5.48
CA GLY A 21 -13.55 2.26 6.92
C GLY A 21 -15.01 2.05 7.36
N LYS A 22 -15.97 1.98 6.41
CA LYS A 22 -17.38 1.72 6.73
C LYS A 22 -17.60 0.27 7.18
N LYS A 23 -18.57 0.07 8.08
CA LYS A 23 -18.97 -1.28 8.47
C LYS A 23 -19.79 -1.96 7.36
N PRO A 24 -19.71 -3.29 7.19
CA PRO A 24 -20.49 -4.01 6.18
C PRO A 24 -21.98 -3.71 6.19
N ALA A 25 -22.60 -3.63 7.36
CA ALA A 25 -24.02 -3.29 7.49
C ALA A 25 -24.34 -1.87 6.99
N GLU A 26 -23.45 -0.91 7.21
CA GLU A 26 -23.60 0.48 6.73
C GLU A 26 -23.45 0.55 5.20
N ILE A 27 -22.56 -0.27 4.64
CA ILE A 27 -22.35 -0.37 3.19
C ILE A 27 -23.61 -0.95 2.53
N LEU A 28 -24.19 -2.02 3.08
CA LEU A 28 -25.41 -2.61 2.55
C LEU A 28 -26.61 -1.66 2.63
N ALA A 29 -26.64 -0.78 3.64
CA ALA A 29 -27.71 0.20 3.84
C ALA A 29 -27.53 1.49 3.03
N ALA A 30 -26.37 1.71 2.38
CA ALA A 30 -26.13 2.90 1.57
C ALA A 30 -27.03 2.94 0.33
N ASP A 31 -27.53 4.11 -0.05
CA ASP A 31 -28.53 4.30 -1.10
C ASP A 31 -28.18 3.62 -2.42
N GLY A 32 -26.91 3.67 -2.85
CA GLY A 32 -26.45 3.01 -4.08
C GLY A 32 -26.48 1.47 -4.02
N ASN A 33 -26.39 0.87 -2.84
CA ASN A 33 -26.42 -0.56 -2.63
C ASN A 33 -27.83 -1.07 -2.26
N ALA A 34 -28.69 -0.20 -1.75
CA ALA A 34 -30.08 -0.52 -1.41
C ALA A 34 -30.86 -1.05 -2.61
N GLU A 35 -30.60 -0.55 -3.83
CA GLU A 35 -31.21 -1.06 -5.05
C GLU A 35 -30.79 -2.51 -5.35
N VAL A 36 -29.53 -2.86 -5.14
CA VAL A 36 -29.01 -4.20 -5.37
C VAL A 36 -29.50 -5.16 -4.31
N THR A 37 -29.62 -4.70 -3.08
CA THR A 37 -29.99 -5.53 -1.92
C THR A 37 -31.51 -5.55 -1.63
N ARG A 38 -32.33 -4.75 -2.34
CA ARG A 38 -33.79 -4.64 -2.09
C ARG A 38 -34.57 -5.94 -2.21
N PHE A 39 -34.08 -6.87 -3.01
CA PHE A 39 -34.71 -8.19 -3.20
C PHE A 39 -34.20 -9.27 -2.25
N MET A 40 -33.22 -8.93 -1.40
CA MET A 40 -32.63 -9.86 -0.45
C MET A 40 -33.46 -9.89 0.83
N SER A 41 -33.71 -11.07 1.33
CA SER A 41 -34.27 -11.27 2.68
C SER A 41 -33.23 -10.81 3.74
N ASP A 42 -33.70 -10.57 4.96
CA ASP A 42 -32.80 -10.21 6.08
C ASP A 42 -31.78 -11.32 6.38
N GLU A 43 -32.18 -12.60 6.16
CA GLU A 43 -31.26 -13.73 6.31
C GLU A 43 -30.16 -13.72 5.24
N GLU A 44 -30.48 -13.38 3.99
CA GLU A 44 -29.51 -13.26 2.91
C GLU A 44 -28.58 -12.08 3.13
N LYS A 45 -29.10 -10.92 3.54
CA LYS A 45 -28.29 -9.77 3.93
C LYS A 45 -27.33 -10.12 5.05
N LYS A 46 -27.81 -10.84 6.07
CA LYS A 46 -26.97 -11.30 7.16
C LYS A 46 -25.85 -12.22 6.68
N LYS A 47 -26.13 -13.16 5.77
CA LYS A 47 -25.10 -14.04 5.18
C LYS A 47 -24.03 -13.25 4.43
N VAL A 48 -24.41 -12.21 3.70
CA VAL A 48 -23.43 -11.32 3.02
C VAL A 48 -22.59 -10.57 4.03
N VAL A 49 -23.20 -10.00 5.08
CA VAL A 49 -22.46 -9.34 6.16
C VAL A 49 -21.51 -10.31 6.86
N ASP A 50 -21.98 -11.50 7.23
CA ASP A 50 -21.17 -12.51 7.90
C ASP A 50 -20.00 -12.97 6.99
N TYR A 51 -20.21 -13.06 5.68
CA TYR A 51 -19.17 -13.39 4.71
C TYR A 51 -18.13 -12.25 4.58
N MET A 52 -18.59 -11.00 4.50
CA MET A 52 -17.70 -9.83 4.46
C MET A 52 -16.88 -9.71 5.74
N GLU A 53 -17.48 -9.91 6.90
CA GLU A 53 -16.78 -9.90 8.19
C GLU A 53 -15.79 -11.06 8.31
N ALA A 54 -16.11 -12.25 7.82
CA ALA A 54 -15.22 -13.39 7.77
C ALA A 54 -14.04 -13.11 6.84
N GLY A 55 -14.28 -12.50 5.66
CA GLY A 55 -13.24 -12.09 4.73
C GLY A 55 -12.30 -11.04 5.32
N ARG A 56 -12.83 -10.06 6.09
CA ARG A 56 -12.01 -9.07 6.82
C ARG A 56 -11.08 -9.72 7.84
N ARG A 57 -11.50 -10.81 8.48
CA ARG A 57 -10.66 -11.57 9.41
C ARG A 57 -9.66 -12.46 8.69
N TYR A 58 -9.98 -12.89 7.49
CA TYR A 58 -9.21 -13.87 6.73
C TYR A 58 -8.12 -13.28 5.85
N LEU A 59 -8.10 -11.97 5.65
CA LEU A 59 -7.01 -11.32 4.89
C LEU A 59 -5.62 -11.55 5.49
N GLY A 60 -5.55 -12.19 6.67
CA GLY A 60 -4.33 -12.73 7.27
C GLY A 60 -3.24 -11.67 7.57
N GLN A 61 -3.46 -10.46 7.13
CA GLN A 61 -2.57 -9.33 7.34
C GLN A 61 -3.08 -8.54 8.53
N MET A 62 -2.50 -8.83 9.68
CA MET A 62 -2.71 -8.03 10.87
C MET A 62 -1.59 -7.01 10.99
N ASP A 63 -1.97 -5.74 11.13
CA ASP A 63 -1.00 -4.67 11.40
C ASP A 63 -0.32 -4.90 12.75
N LEU A 64 0.99 -4.75 12.78
CA LEU A 64 1.72 -4.77 14.04
C LEU A 64 1.41 -3.51 14.85
N ASN A 65 1.22 -3.67 16.15
CA ASN A 65 1.06 -2.52 17.03
C ASN A 65 2.41 -1.81 17.22
N ILE A 66 2.69 -0.82 16.40
CA ILE A 66 3.94 -0.03 16.44
C ILE A 66 4.14 0.76 17.74
N LYS A 67 3.13 0.82 18.63
CA LYS A 67 3.26 1.42 19.97
C LYS A 67 3.82 0.40 20.97
N SER A 68 3.85 -0.89 20.61
CA SER A 68 4.36 -1.96 21.49
C SER A 68 5.89 -2.02 21.49
N PRO A 69 6.55 -2.05 22.65
CA PRO A 69 7.99 -2.24 22.75
C PRO A 69 8.44 -3.59 22.17
N LEU A 70 7.60 -4.62 22.21
CA LEU A 70 7.91 -5.94 21.64
C LEU A 70 8.07 -5.87 20.11
N VAL A 71 7.30 -5.00 19.42
CA VAL A 71 7.44 -4.79 17.97
C VAL A 71 8.79 -4.14 17.66
N TRP A 72 9.25 -3.23 18.49
CA TRP A 72 10.55 -2.59 18.30
C TRP A 72 11.72 -3.52 18.58
N GLU A 73 11.61 -4.40 19.57
CA GLU A 73 12.57 -5.47 19.79
C GLU A 73 12.60 -6.45 18.58
N PHE A 74 11.44 -6.81 18.06
CA PHE A 74 11.34 -7.62 16.85
C PHE A 74 12.02 -6.94 15.64
N TYR A 75 11.78 -5.65 15.41
CA TYR A 75 12.40 -4.91 14.31
C TYR A 75 13.93 -4.84 14.48
N ASP A 76 14.42 -4.53 15.68
CA ASP A 76 15.86 -4.46 15.95
C ASP A 76 16.54 -5.82 15.69
N ASN A 77 15.96 -6.90 16.19
CA ASN A 77 16.47 -8.26 15.97
C ASN A 77 16.43 -8.67 14.48
N THR A 78 15.36 -8.29 13.77
CA THR A 78 15.21 -8.58 12.35
C THR A 78 16.28 -7.84 11.52
N LEU A 79 16.46 -6.56 11.73
CA LEU A 79 17.46 -5.75 11.02
C LEU A 79 18.88 -6.26 11.32
N LYS A 80 19.18 -6.59 12.57
CA LYS A 80 20.45 -7.20 12.97
C LYS A 80 20.70 -8.52 12.23
N THR A 81 19.69 -9.37 12.14
CA THR A 81 19.78 -10.67 11.45
C THR A 81 20.03 -10.49 9.96
N LEU A 82 19.29 -9.59 9.30
CA LEU A 82 19.46 -9.28 7.88
C LEU A 82 20.87 -8.73 7.59
N ALA A 83 21.37 -7.83 8.42
CA ALA A 83 22.73 -7.34 8.32
C ALA A 83 23.78 -8.45 8.48
N GLY A 84 23.53 -9.37 9.41
CA GLY A 84 24.37 -10.57 9.63
C GLY A 84 24.42 -11.49 8.40
N TYR A 85 23.36 -11.55 7.62
CA TYR A 85 23.31 -12.26 6.33
C TYR A 85 23.92 -11.47 5.17
N GLY A 86 24.42 -10.26 5.42
CA GLY A 86 25.08 -9.43 4.40
C GLY A 86 24.17 -8.49 3.62
N ALA A 87 22.90 -8.35 4.03
CA ALA A 87 22.01 -7.35 3.45
C ALA A 87 22.63 -5.94 3.56
N LYS A 88 22.41 -5.11 2.56
CA LYS A 88 22.81 -3.70 2.53
C LYS A 88 21.61 -2.77 2.41
N ILE A 89 20.59 -3.23 1.70
CA ILE A 89 19.33 -2.50 1.52
C ILE A 89 18.20 -3.38 2.05
N VAL A 90 17.30 -2.79 2.81
CA VAL A 90 16.09 -3.44 3.32
C VAL A 90 14.87 -2.73 2.77
N ARG A 91 14.07 -3.47 2.00
CA ARG A 91 12.76 -3.02 1.53
C ARG A 91 11.76 -3.07 2.68
N LEU A 92 11.06 -1.98 2.89
CA LEU A 92 9.95 -1.89 3.84
C LEU A 92 8.64 -1.99 3.07
N ASP A 93 8.08 -3.19 3.06
CA ASP A 93 6.86 -3.53 2.33
C ASP A 93 5.64 -2.76 2.84
N ALA A 94 4.83 -2.20 1.92
CA ALA A 94 3.58 -1.50 2.22
C ALA A 94 3.69 -0.48 3.37
N PHE A 95 4.83 0.20 3.49
CA PHE A 95 5.20 0.98 4.67
C PHE A 95 4.21 2.09 5.02
N ALA A 96 3.61 2.72 4.00
CA ALA A 96 2.63 3.80 4.20
C ALA A 96 1.37 3.37 4.97
N TYR A 97 1.13 2.07 5.08
CA TYR A 97 0.01 1.51 5.83
C TYR A 97 0.35 1.17 7.29
N ALA A 98 1.62 1.24 7.69
CA ALA A 98 2.05 0.78 9.01
C ALA A 98 1.52 1.64 10.18
N PRO A 99 1.49 2.97 10.12
CA PRO A 99 0.87 3.77 11.17
C PRO A 99 -0.66 3.70 11.06
N LYS A 100 -1.30 3.24 12.14
CA LYS A 100 -2.76 3.19 12.26
C LYS A 100 -3.19 4.01 13.47
N GLU A 101 -4.11 4.95 13.22
CA GLU A 101 -4.76 5.71 14.28
C GLU A 101 -6.28 5.65 14.09
N PRO A 102 -7.06 5.39 15.14
CA PRO A 102 -8.52 5.35 15.04
C PRO A 102 -9.07 6.68 14.52
N GLY A 103 -9.90 6.59 13.48
CA GLY A 103 -10.52 7.76 12.85
C GLY A 103 -9.71 8.42 11.75
N GLU A 104 -8.46 8.00 11.54
CA GLU A 104 -7.59 8.50 10.48
C GLU A 104 -7.64 7.63 9.21
N LYS A 105 -7.12 8.17 8.10
CA LYS A 105 -6.97 7.41 6.85
C LYS A 105 -5.99 6.24 7.03
N ASN A 106 -6.11 5.22 6.21
CA ASN A 106 -5.27 4.03 6.30
C ASN A 106 -3.90 4.15 5.61
N PHE A 107 -3.74 5.11 4.73
CA PHE A 107 -2.55 5.26 3.89
C PHE A 107 -1.93 6.62 4.13
N LEU A 108 -0.62 6.63 4.29
CA LEU A 108 0.21 7.83 4.44
C LEU A 108 -0.34 8.80 5.50
N ASN A 109 -0.48 8.31 6.73
CA ASN A 109 -0.84 9.15 7.86
C ASN A 109 0.31 10.07 8.22
N GLU A 110 0.12 11.37 8.05
CA GLU A 110 1.11 12.39 8.38
C GLU A 110 0.78 13.06 9.72
N PRO A 111 1.78 13.31 10.56
CA PRO A 111 3.22 13.03 10.37
C PRO A 111 3.64 11.59 10.70
N GLY A 112 2.73 10.74 11.19
CA GLY A 112 3.01 9.43 11.77
C GLY A 112 3.83 8.49 10.87
N THR A 113 3.57 8.49 9.55
CA THR A 113 4.34 7.66 8.60
C THR A 113 5.82 8.06 8.58
N TRP A 114 6.09 9.36 8.55
CA TRP A 114 7.46 9.88 8.50
C TRP A 114 8.19 9.71 9.83
N ASP A 115 7.51 9.91 10.94
CA ASP A 115 8.06 9.69 12.28
C ASP A 115 8.42 8.22 12.49
N LEU A 116 7.56 7.31 12.01
CA LEU A 116 7.82 5.88 12.05
C LEU A 116 9.02 5.52 11.18
N LEU A 117 9.09 6.04 9.96
CA LEU A 117 10.19 5.78 9.04
C LEU A 117 11.53 6.25 9.61
N GLU A 118 11.56 7.44 10.20
CA GLU A 118 12.74 7.97 10.87
C GLU A 118 13.17 7.10 12.06
N LYS A 119 12.21 6.58 12.80
CA LYS A 119 12.50 5.69 13.93
C LYS A 119 13.08 4.36 13.47
N VAL A 120 12.56 3.78 12.36
CA VAL A 120 13.12 2.56 11.77
C VAL A 120 14.50 2.83 11.18
N ARG A 121 14.72 4.01 10.58
CA ARG A 121 16.04 4.43 10.06
C ARG A 121 17.09 4.43 11.15
N LYS A 122 16.80 4.99 12.31
CA LYS A 122 17.73 4.98 13.46
C LYS A 122 18.11 3.58 13.93
N LEU A 123 17.21 2.60 13.80
CA LEU A 123 17.54 1.20 14.04
C LEU A 123 18.43 0.63 12.92
N ALA A 124 18.10 0.90 11.67
CA ALA A 124 18.84 0.41 10.51
C ALA A 124 20.29 0.95 10.49
N ASP A 125 20.47 2.20 10.87
CA ASP A 125 21.78 2.86 10.96
C ASP A 125 22.75 2.14 11.91
N LYS A 126 22.25 1.52 12.99
CA LYS A 126 23.07 0.70 13.90
C LYS A 126 23.77 -0.46 13.18
N TYR A 127 23.18 -0.94 12.09
CA TYR A 127 23.63 -2.11 11.35
C TYR A 127 24.14 -1.78 9.96
N ASN A 128 24.33 -0.49 9.64
CA ASN A 128 24.74 0.01 8.32
C ASN A 128 23.81 -0.48 7.19
N LEU A 129 22.51 -0.44 7.43
CA LEU A 129 21.47 -0.80 6.46
C LEU A 129 20.85 0.46 5.88
N THR A 130 20.66 0.47 4.56
CA THR A 130 19.88 1.48 3.85
C THR A 130 18.43 1.01 3.75
N LEU A 131 17.47 1.90 3.98
CA LEU A 131 16.05 1.60 3.86
C LEU A 131 15.53 1.98 2.48
N LEU A 132 14.66 1.13 1.95
CA LEU A 132 13.89 1.37 0.74
C LEU A 132 12.40 1.24 1.08
N PRO A 133 11.74 2.34 1.47
CA PRO A 133 10.32 2.30 1.79
C PRO A 133 9.49 2.15 0.52
N GLU A 134 8.56 1.19 0.53
CA GLU A 134 7.57 1.08 -0.52
C GLU A 134 6.36 1.95 -0.18
N ILE A 135 6.26 3.06 -0.89
CA ILE A 135 5.15 4.01 -0.81
C ILE A 135 4.75 4.31 -2.24
N HIS A 136 3.70 3.64 -2.71
CA HIS A 136 3.19 3.80 -4.06
C HIS A 136 2.02 4.78 -4.06
N ALA A 137 2.11 5.78 -4.93
CA ALA A 137 1.06 6.76 -5.14
C ALA A 137 1.05 7.24 -6.60
N SER A 138 0.01 7.98 -6.97
CA SER A 138 -0.08 8.57 -8.30
C SER A 138 0.99 9.65 -8.51
N TYR A 139 1.34 9.92 -9.77
CA TYR A 139 2.28 10.98 -10.13
C TYR A 139 1.86 12.35 -9.56
N GLY A 140 0.55 12.64 -9.57
CA GLY A 140 0.01 13.92 -9.08
C GLY A 140 0.17 14.14 -7.57
N GLU A 141 0.31 13.06 -6.78
CA GLU A 141 0.53 13.15 -5.33
C GLU A 141 1.98 13.43 -4.96
N LYS A 142 2.91 13.23 -5.89
CA LYS A 142 4.35 13.53 -5.75
C LYS A 142 5.01 12.94 -4.50
N ASN A 143 4.55 11.78 -4.05
CA ASN A 143 5.11 11.14 -2.86
C ASN A 143 6.56 10.70 -3.06
N TYR A 144 6.97 10.44 -4.29
CA TYR A 144 8.37 10.16 -4.64
C TYR A 144 9.29 11.36 -4.31
N GLU A 145 8.82 12.60 -4.49
CA GLU A 145 9.57 13.79 -4.09
C GLU A 145 9.71 13.86 -2.56
N GLN A 146 8.61 13.66 -1.82
CA GLN A 146 8.62 13.67 -0.36
C GLN A 146 9.56 12.60 0.22
N ILE A 147 9.59 11.41 -0.37
CA ILE A 147 10.49 10.31 0.02
C ILE A 147 11.94 10.73 -0.21
N ALA A 148 12.25 11.28 -1.38
CA ALA A 148 13.58 11.72 -1.76
C ALA A 148 14.07 12.90 -0.89
N GLU A 149 13.22 13.88 -0.59
CA GLU A 149 13.54 15.01 0.29
C GLU A 149 13.93 14.56 1.69
N LYS A 150 13.40 13.43 2.15
CA LYS A 150 13.78 12.82 3.43
C LYS A 150 15.03 11.94 3.34
N GLY A 151 15.66 11.89 2.17
CA GLY A 151 16.94 11.19 1.96
C GLY A 151 16.82 9.70 1.69
N TYR A 152 15.65 9.21 1.28
CA TYR A 152 15.45 7.82 0.91
C TYR A 152 15.46 7.63 -0.60
N MET A 153 15.88 6.43 -1.04
CA MET A 153 15.60 5.97 -2.39
C MET A 153 14.11 5.64 -2.53
N THR A 154 13.57 5.79 -3.74
CA THR A 154 12.20 5.42 -4.05
C THR A 154 12.14 4.43 -5.21
N TYR A 155 11.03 3.72 -5.34
CA TYR A 155 10.77 2.93 -6.55
C TYR A 155 10.37 3.82 -7.70
N ASP A 156 10.87 3.52 -8.90
CA ASP A 156 10.41 4.13 -10.13
C ASP A 156 9.20 3.35 -10.69
N PHE A 157 8.03 3.63 -10.14
CA PHE A 157 6.78 3.01 -10.60
C PHE A 157 6.27 3.59 -11.92
N PHE A 158 6.83 4.71 -12.40
CA PHE A 158 6.40 5.37 -13.63
C PHE A 158 7.16 4.86 -14.86
N LEU A 159 8.41 4.46 -14.68
CA LEU A 159 9.29 4.02 -15.76
C LEU A 159 8.68 2.96 -16.69
N PRO A 160 8.03 1.88 -16.19
CA PRO A 160 7.44 0.88 -17.07
C PRO A 160 6.38 1.45 -18.01
N GLY A 161 5.48 2.29 -17.48
CA GLY A 161 4.44 2.94 -18.28
C GLY A 161 5.01 3.91 -19.30
N LEU A 162 6.01 4.68 -18.93
CA LEU A 162 6.69 5.64 -19.83
C LEU A 162 7.47 4.93 -20.95
N ILE A 163 8.05 3.78 -20.68
CA ILE A 163 8.70 2.96 -21.72
C ILE A 163 7.67 2.42 -22.71
N ILE A 164 6.54 1.91 -22.22
CA ILE A 164 5.46 1.41 -23.09
C ILE A 164 4.89 2.57 -23.93
N ASP A 165 4.62 3.71 -23.32
CA ASP A 165 4.16 4.92 -24.02
C ASP A 165 5.13 5.32 -25.16
N ALA A 166 6.43 5.36 -24.88
CA ALA A 166 7.44 5.69 -25.87
C ALA A 166 7.53 4.69 -27.02
N LEU A 167 7.36 3.39 -26.72
CA LEU A 167 7.38 2.33 -27.74
C LEU A 167 6.13 2.35 -28.62
N GLU A 168 4.95 2.60 -28.05
CA GLU A 168 3.69 2.60 -28.76
C GLU A 168 3.48 3.88 -29.58
N SER A 169 3.85 5.04 -29.02
CA SER A 169 3.71 6.33 -29.69
C SER A 169 4.82 6.64 -30.69
N GLY A 170 6.00 6.00 -30.53
CA GLY A 170 7.22 6.36 -31.23
C GLY A 170 7.83 7.69 -30.78
N ASP A 171 7.36 8.25 -29.64
CA ASP A 171 7.85 9.49 -29.05
C ASP A 171 8.33 9.25 -27.62
N GLY A 172 9.62 9.46 -27.38
CA GLY A 172 10.24 9.29 -26.07
C GLY A 172 10.20 10.55 -25.18
N LYS A 173 9.44 11.57 -25.54
CA LYS A 173 9.47 12.86 -24.84
C LYS A 173 9.12 12.72 -23.36
N HIS A 174 8.03 12.04 -23.02
CA HIS A 174 7.62 11.88 -21.62
C HIS A 174 8.65 11.11 -20.79
N LEU A 175 9.31 10.11 -21.40
CA LEU A 175 10.38 9.37 -20.75
C LEU A 175 11.62 10.24 -20.50
N ALA A 176 11.96 11.09 -21.46
CA ALA A 176 13.07 12.04 -21.33
C ALA A 176 12.77 13.11 -20.27
N ASP A 177 11.58 13.71 -20.31
CA ASP A 177 11.10 14.69 -19.32
C ASP A 177 11.16 14.11 -17.89
N TRP A 178 10.76 12.83 -17.72
CA TRP A 178 10.85 12.13 -16.44
C TRP A 178 12.31 11.95 -15.98
N ALA A 179 13.17 11.53 -16.89
CA ALA A 179 14.61 11.36 -16.55
C ALA A 179 15.25 12.70 -16.15
N GLU A 180 14.92 13.80 -16.84
CA GLU A 180 15.38 15.14 -16.48
C GLU A 180 14.87 15.55 -15.10
N GLU A 181 13.59 15.31 -14.78
CA GLU A 181 12.99 15.62 -13.49
C GLU A 181 13.73 14.89 -12.35
N LEU A 182 14.04 13.59 -12.52
CA LEU A 182 14.78 12.81 -11.52
C LEU A 182 16.17 13.39 -11.27
N VAL A 183 16.87 13.80 -12.34
CA VAL A 183 18.22 14.39 -12.25
C VAL A 183 18.18 15.76 -11.59
N GLU A 184 17.30 16.65 -12.03
CA GLU A 184 17.16 18.00 -11.49
C GLU A 184 16.82 17.98 -9.99
N LYS A 185 15.90 17.13 -9.59
CA LYS A 185 15.46 16.98 -8.19
C LYS A 185 16.37 16.08 -7.35
N LYS A 186 17.42 15.50 -7.97
CA LYS A 186 18.36 14.56 -7.31
C LYS A 186 17.64 13.37 -6.65
N ILE A 187 16.64 12.84 -7.32
CA ILE A 187 15.86 11.70 -6.83
C ILE A 187 16.59 10.41 -7.22
N HIS A 188 16.94 9.62 -6.22
CA HIS A 188 17.53 8.30 -6.44
C HIS A 188 16.43 7.24 -6.50
N THR A 189 16.34 6.57 -7.64
CA THR A 189 15.30 5.54 -7.86
C THR A 189 15.90 4.15 -7.97
N VAL A 190 15.08 3.18 -7.60
CA VAL A 190 15.25 1.78 -7.98
C VAL A 190 14.40 1.55 -9.22
N ASN A 191 15.07 1.41 -10.36
CA ASN A 191 14.42 1.25 -11.65
C ASN A 191 13.93 -0.20 -11.81
N MET A 192 12.73 -0.36 -12.36
CA MET A 192 12.15 -1.66 -12.68
C MET A 192 11.34 -1.55 -13.97
N LEU A 193 11.18 -2.69 -14.68
CA LEU A 193 10.33 -2.77 -15.88
C LEU A 193 8.93 -3.29 -15.55
N GLY A 194 8.76 -3.89 -14.40
CA GLY A 194 7.49 -4.40 -13.89
C GLY A 194 7.67 -5.06 -12.54
N CYS A 195 6.56 -5.39 -11.88
CA CYS A 195 6.54 -6.12 -10.61
C CYS A 195 5.20 -6.84 -10.43
N HIS A 196 5.09 -7.63 -9.35
CA HIS A 196 3.86 -8.37 -9.04
C HIS A 196 2.65 -7.48 -8.70
N ASP A 197 2.89 -6.21 -8.33
CA ASP A 197 1.86 -5.23 -7.98
C ASP A 197 1.55 -4.25 -9.12
N GLY A 198 2.25 -4.35 -10.23
CA GLY A 198 2.13 -3.43 -11.35
C GLY A 198 2.02 -4.16 -12.70
N ILE A 199 2.89 -3.77 -13.65
CA ILE A 199 2.94 -4.42 -14.96
C ILE A 199 3.69 -5.74 -14.81
N PRO A 200 3.02 -6.90 -14.91
CA PRO A 200 3.70 -8.20 -14.89
C PRO A 200 4.51 -8.36 -16.18
N LEU A 201 5.71 -8.88 -16.04
CA LEU A 201 6.56 -9.28 -17.16
C LEU A 201 6.18 -10.66 -17.65
#